data_4a15b2106abec60e8cb3817b54945a8e
#
_entry.id   4a15b2106abec60e8cb3817b54945a8e
#
_cell.length_a   1.000
_cell.length_b   1.000
_cell.length_c   1.000
_cell.angle_alpha   90.00
_cell.angle_beta   90.00
_cell.angle_gamma   90.00
#
_symmetry.space_group_name_H-M   'P 1'
#
loop_
_entity.id
_entity.type
_entity.pdbx_description
1 polymer ?
#
loop_
_entity_poly.entity_id
_entity_poly.type
_entity_poly.pdbx_seq_one_letter_code
_entity_poly.pdbx_strand_id
1 'polypeptide(L)'
;MNFRRFIIPTMISAGLIAGATIGVTQASAHHAFAAEFDGKAPVLLRGKVTKVEWINPHAWVHVNVVTPTGAQEWMVEGGTPNTLLRAGIDRNSLKSGTEIVVRGYQSKDKACTPICKANGRDLTFPDGRKLFMGSSGTGAPKDGADASETPK
;
A
#
# COMPACT_ATOMS: atom_id res chain seq x y z
N MET A 1 72.55 -35.71 -29.49
CA MET A 1 71.65 -34.52 -29.44
C MET A 1 70.41 -34.93 -28.70
N ASN A 2 70.31 -34.60 -27.39
CA ASN A 2 69.21 -35.01 -26.51
C ASN A 2 68.23 -33.87 -26.34
N PHE A 3 67.06 -33.98 -26.93
CA PHE A 3 65.93 -33.05 -26.68
C PHE A 3 65.23 -33.44 -25.40
N ARG A 4 65.43 -32.67 -24.33
CA ARG A 4 64.61 -32.76 -23.13
C ARG A 4 63.26 -32.06 -23.38
N ARG A 5 62.16 -32.84 -23.36
CA ARG A 5 60.82 -32.34 -23.36
C ARG A 5 60.48 -31.80 -21.95
N PHE A 6 60.27 -30.50 -21.85
CA PHE A 6 59.69 -29.88 -20.67
C PHE A 6 58.18 -30.08 -20.67
N ILE A 7 57.66 -30.79 -19.69
CA ILE A 7 56.24 -30.93 -19.42
C ILE A 7 55.86 -29.84 -18.46
N ILE A 8 55.00 -28.88 -18.87
CA ILE A 8 54.48 -27.82 -18.05
C ILE A 8 53.15 -28.38 -17.44
N PRO A 9 53.02 -28.48 -16.11
CA PRO A 9 51.74 -28.84 -15.50
C PRO A 9 50.79 -27.66 -15.57
N THR A 10 49.68 -27.83 -16.28
CA THR A 10 48.57 -26.88 -16.31
C THR A 10 47.80 -26.98 -14.98
N MET A 11 48.00 -26.02 -14.11
CA MET A 11 47.14 -25.89 -12.92
C MET A 11 45.77 -25.38 -13.32
N ILE A 12 44.75 -26.25 -13.23
CA ILE A 12 43.36 -25.91 -13.36
C ILE A 12 42.91 -25.34 -12.02
N SER A 13 42.81 -23.99 -11.93
CA SER A 13 42.21 -23.31 -10.79
C SER A 13 40.70 -23.46 -10.88
N ALA A 14 40.13 -24.38 -10.10
CA ALA A 14 38.70 -24.46 -9.87
C ALA A 14 38.25 -23.29 -9.02
N GLY A 15 37.78 -22.22 -9.66
CA GLY A 15 37.14 -21.09 -8.97
C GLY A 15 35.78 -21.50 -8.41
N LEU A 16 35.68 -21.63 -7.09
CA LEU A 16 34.42 -21.76 -6.38
C LEU A 16 33.66 -20.43 -6.50
N ILE A 17 32.68 -20.34 -7.39
CA ILE A 17 31.71 -19.26 -7.40
C ILE A 17 30.69 -19.57 -6.30
N ALA A 18 30.92 -19.05 -5.11
CA ALA A 18 29.93 -19.01 -4.05
C ALA A 18 28.83 -18.05 -4.47
N GLY A 19 27.75 -18.58 -5.04
CA GLY A 19 26.54 -17.80 -5.34
C GLY A 19 25.88 -17.34 -4.05
N ALA A 20 26.15 -16.10 -3.64
CA ALA A 20 25.39 -15.44 -2.60
C ALA A 20 23.99 -15.17 -3.15
N THR A 21 23.03 -16.05 -2.87
CA THR A 21 21.60 -15.75 -3.05
C THR A 21 21.23 -14.68 -2.03
N ILE A 22 21.21 -13.44 -2.49
CA ILE A 22 20.65 -12.33 -1.71
C ILE A 22 19.15 -12.60 -1.64
N GLY A 23 18.72 -13.23 -0.55
CA GLY A 23 17.31 -13.38 -0.21
C GLY A 23 16.73 -11.97 -0.02
N VAL A 24 16.00 -11.49 -1.02
CA VAL A 24 15.19 -10.28 -0.91
C VAL A 24 14.08 -10.57 0.10
N THR A 25 14.29 -10.18 1.34
CA THR A 25 13.28 -10.34 2.38
C THR A 25 12.12 -9.40 2.10
N GLN A 26 10.92 -9.93 1.93
CA GLN A 26 9.66 -9.17 1.82
C GLN A 26 9.26 -8.47 3.14
N ALA A 27 10.19 -8.28 4.06
CA ALA A 27 9.95 -7.69 5.37
C ALA A 27 9.63 -6.17 5.33
N SER A 28 9.83 -5.50 4.19
CA SER A 28 9.76 -4.04 4.12
C SER A 28 8.35 -3.46 4.20
N ALA A 29 7.34 -4.18 3.75
CA ALA A 29 5.99 -3.61 3.61
C ALA A 29 5.17 -3.60 4.89
N HIS A 30 5.32 -4.60 5.77
CA HIS A 30 4.66 -4.60 7.08
C HIS A 30 5.19 -3.52 8.01
N HIS A 31 6.47 -3.16 7.87
CA HIS A 31 7.07 -2.08 8.66
C HIS A 31 6.59 -0.70 8.23
N ALA A 32 6.25 -0.49 6.96
CA ALA A 32 5.78 0.81 6.47
C ALA A 32 4.43 1.19 7.08
N PHE A 33 3.42 0.29 7.06
CA PHE A 33 2.12 0.55 7.70
C PHE A 33 2.28 0.85 9.20
N ALA A 34 2.96 -0.05 9.94
CA ALA A 34 3.14 0.09 11.38
C ALA A 34 4.01 1.30 11.78
N ALA A 35 4.77 1.87 10.87
CA ALA A 35 5.50 3.11 11.14
C ALA A 35 4.60 4.34 11.10
N GLU A 36 3.65 4.41 10.16
CA GLU A 36 2.86 5.61 9.88
C GLU A 36 1.41 5.51 10.36
N PHE A 37 0.79 4.33 10.30
CA PHE A 37 -0.63 4.16 10.61
C PHE A 37 -0.87 3.34 11.88
N ASP A 38 -2.01 3.61 12.54
CA ASP A 38 -2.41 2.93 13.78
C ASP A 38 -3.52 1.91 13.49
N GLY A 39 -3.17 0.62 13.49
CA GLY A 39 -4.12 -0.49 13.32
C GLY A 39 -5.20 -0.57 14.42
N LYS A 40 -5.05 0.19 15.51
CA LYS A 40 -6.05 0.29 16.59
C LYS A 40 -6.93 1.54 16.49
N ALA A 41 -6.72 2.36 15.46
CA ALA A 41 -7.51 3.55 15.18
C ALA A 41 -8.24 3.42 13.83
N PRO A 42 -9.27 2.54 13.74
CA PRO A 42 -10.05 2.39 12.53
C PRO A 42 -10.85 3.65 12.23
N VAL A 43 -11.01 3.95 10.94
CA VAL A 43 -11.83 5.07 10.45
C VAL A 43 -12.84 4.59 9.43
N LEU A 44 -14.04 5.21 9.46
CA LEU A 44 -15.09 5.06 8.47
C LEU A 44 -15.37 6.44 7.86
N LEU A 45 -14.89 6.67 6.66
CA LEU A 45 -14.98 7.95 5.97
C LEU A 45 -16.11 7.89 4.92
N ARG A 46 -17.18 8.66 5.13
CA ARG A 46 -18.26 8.84 4.18
C ARG A 46 -18.15 10.21 3.56
N GLY A 47 -17.90 10.28 2.25
CA GLY A 47 -17.66 11.57 1.63
C GLY A 47 -17.59 11.52 0.12
N LYS A 48 -17.17 12.63 -0.46
CA LYS A 48 -16.99 12.79 -1.90
C LYS A 48 -15.53 12.87 -2.26
N VAL A 49 -15.13 12.16 -3.29
CA VAL A 49 -13.79 12.27 -3.88
C VAL A 49 -13.59 13.71 -4.35
N THR A 50 -12.49 14.34 -3.95
CA THR A 50 -12.07 15.65 -4.46
C THR A 50 -11.05 15.50 -5.56
N LYS A 51 -10.06 14.63 -5.37
CA LYS A 51 -9.06 14.26 -6.37
C LYS A 51 -8.45 12.88 -6.07
N VAL A 52 -7.74 12.33 -7.05
CA VAL A 52 -6.90 11.14 -6.87
C VAL A 52 -5.53 11.40 -7.45
N GLU A 53 -4.50 11.14 -6.67
CA GLU A 53 -3.11 11.17 -7.10
C GLU A 53 -2.68 9.75 -7.47
N TRP A 54 -2.54 9.51 -8.78
CA TRP A 54 -2.12 8.20 -9.32
C TRP A 54 -0.60 8.16 -9.46
N ILE A 55 0.08 8.06 -8.33
CA ILE A 55 1.55 8.08 -8.24
C ILE A 55 2.08 6.80 -7.60
N ASN A 56 3.35 6.48 -7.85
CA ASN A 56 4.05 5.40 -7.17
C ASN A 56 4.85 5.97 -5.99
N PRO A 57 5.04 5.21 -4.91
CA PRO A 57 4.63 3.82 -4.70
C PRO A 57 3.17 3.66 -4.24
N HIS A 58 2.48 4.71 -3.87
CA HIS A 58 1.11 4.68 -3.35
C HIS A 58 0.24 5.73 -4.04
N ALA A 59 -0.96 5.29 -4.48
CA ALA A 59 -1.98 6.24 -4.90
C ALA A 59 -2.66 6.85 -3.66
N TRP A 60 -3.13 8.10 -3.81
CA TRP A 60 -3.83 8.81 -2.74
C TRP A 60 -5.21 9.25 -3.21
N VAL A 61 -6.23 8.85 -2.45
CA VAL A 61 -7.61 9.27 -2.70
C VAL A 61 -7.97 10.37 -1.70
N HIS A 62 -8.25 11.56 -2.20
CA HIS A 62 -8.70 12.67 -1.38
C HIS A 62 -10.21 12.67 -1.27
N VAL A 63 -10.70 12.72 -0.04
CA VAL A 63 -12.13 12.61 0.30
C VAL A 63 -12.55 13.77 1.20
N ASN A 64 -13.52 14.54 0.78
CA ASN A 64 -14.15 15.54 1.61
C ASN A 64 -15.27 14.86 2.42
N VAL A 65 -15.09 14.83 3.73
CA VAL A 65 -16.02 14.24 4.70
C VAL A 65 -16.74 15.34 5.45
N VAL A 66 -18.07 15.33 5.43
CA VAL A 66 -18.86 16.27 6.22
C VAL A 66 -18.97 15.76 7.65
N THR A 67 -18.52 16.57 8.59
CA THR A 67 -18.58 16.29 10.04
C THR A 67 -19.50 17.32 10.73
N PRO A 68 -19.92 17.08 11.98
CA PRO A 68 -20.69 18.08 12.73
C PRO A 68 -20.02 19.43 12.90
N THR A 69 -18.68 19.47 12.83
CA THR A 69 -17.86 20.68 12.97
C THR A 69 -17.48 21.33 11.64
N GLY A 70 -17.95 20.75 10.52
CA GLY A 70 -17.67 21.26 9.18
C GLY A 70 -17.11 20.19 8.24
N ALA A 71 -16.69 20.62 7.06
CA ALA A 71 -16.06 19.73 6.08
C ALA A 71 -14.59 19.50 6.45
N GLN A 72 -14.16 18.23 6.41
CA GLN A 72 -12.79 17.81 6.67
C GLN A 72 -12.25 17.04 5.47
N GLU A 73 -11.12 17.48 4.95
CA GLU A 73 -10.39 16.78 3.90
C GLU A 73 -9.57 15.63 4.50
N TRP A 74 -9.67 14.46 3.87
CA TRP A 74 -8.88 13.29 4.17
C TRP A 74 -8.06 12.86 2.96
N MET A 75 -6.79 12.54 3.19
CA MET A 75 -5.89 11.95 2.22
C MET A 75 -5.71 10.47 2.58
N VAL A 76 -6.28 9.59 1.76
CA VAL A 76 -6.33 8.16 2.02
C VAL A 76 -5.33 7.44 1.12
N GLU A 77 -4.34 6.81 1.75
CA GLU A 77 -3.35 5.98 1.04
C GLU A 77 -4.00 4.70 0.52
N GLY A 78 -3.82 4.43 -0.75
CA GLY A 78 -4.15 3.15 -1.38
C GLY A 78 -2.92 2.35 -1.76
N GLY A 79 -3.13 1.26 -2.48
CA GLY A 79 -2.07 0.52 -3.13
C GLY A 79 -1.43 1.30 -4.28
N THR A 80 -0.50 0.66 -4.98
CA THR A 80 0.07 1.25 -6.21
C THR A 80 -1.05 1.45 -7.25
N PRO A 81 -0.91 2.39 -8.20
CA PRO A 81 -1.87 2.54 -9.30
C PRO A 81 -2.22 1.22 -9.99
N ASN A 82 -1.23 0.39 -10.26
CA ASN A 82 -1.45 -0.93 -10.88
C ASN A 82 -2.23 -1.90 -9.98
N THR A 83 -2.05 -1.82 -8.67
CA THR A 83 -2.83 -2.64 -7.71
C THR A 83 -4.29 -2.21 -7.71
N LEU A 84 -4.55 -0.91 -7.70
CA LEU A 84 -5.91 -0.37 -7.75
C LEU A 84 -6.62 -0.75 -9.07
N LEU A 85 -5.94 -0.62 -10.21
CA LEU A 85 -6.48 -1.03 -11.51
C LEU A 85 -6.87 -2.52 -11.53
N ARG A 86 -6.01 -3.40 -10.99
CA ARG A 86 -6.33 -4.83 -10.88
C ARG A 86 -7.49 -5.12 -9.92
N ALA A 87 -7.70 -4.28 -8.93
CA ALA A 87 -8.84 -4.36 -8.02
C ALA A 87 -10.13 -3.77 -8.62
N GLY A 88 -10.09 -3.22 -9.84
CA GLY A 88 -11.23 -2.60 -10.49
C GLY A 88 -11.45 -1.13 -10.14
N ILE A 89 -10.46 -0.50 -9.52
CA ILE A 89 -10.48 0.93 -9.18
C ILE A 89 -9.64 1.67 -10.23
N ASP A 90 -10.29 2.40 -11.12
CA ASP A 90 -9.66 3.16 -12.19
C ASP A 90 -9.96 4.67 -12.09
N ARG A 91 -9.40 5.43 -13.03
CA ARG A 91 -9.60 6.89 -13.10
C ARG A 91 -11.05 7.29 -13.38
N ASN A 92 -11.85 6.41 -14.00
CA ASN A 92 -13.24 6.68 -14.31
C ASN A 92 -14.16 6.40 -13.13
N SER A 93 -13.81 5.41 -12.29
CA SER A 93 -14.58 5.05 -11.11
C SER A 93 -14.38 6.03 -9.94
N LEU A 94 -13.26 6.78 -9.90
CA LEU A 94 -12.94 7.74 -8.84
C LEU A 94 -12.83 9.18 -9.35
N LYS A 95 -13.80 9.62 -10.12
CA LYS A 95 -13.89 11.04 -10.54
C LYS A 95 -14.22 11.94 -9.35
N SER A 96 -13.78 13.20 -9.41
CA SER A 96 -14.20 14.21 -8.44
C SER A 96 -15.73 14.27 -8.36
N GLY A 97 -16.26 14.36 -7.14
CA GLY A 97 -17.68 14.32 -6.83
C GLY A 97 -18.26 12.91 -6.61
N THR A 98 -17.52 11.83 -6.91
CA THR A 98 -17.99 10.46 -6.64
C THR A 98 -18.16 10.25 -5.14
N GLU A 99 -19.34 9.83 -4.72
CA GLU A 99 -19.60 9.44 -3.32
C GLU A 99 -18.99 8.09 -3.03
N ILE A 100 -18.31 7.99 -1.92
CA ILE A 100 -17.65 6.74 -1.47
C ILE A 100 -17.72 6.58 0.04
N VAL A 101 -17.60 5.34 0.46
CA VAL A 101 -17.33 5.00 1.86
C VAL A 101 -15.98 4.30 1.91
N VAL A 102 -15.04 4.86 2.64
CA VAL A 102 -13.72 4.25 2.85
C VAL A 102 -13.61 3.73 4.27
N ARG A 103 -13.17 2.50 4.42
CA ARG A 103 -12.69 1.96 5.70
C ARG A 103 -11.18 1.89 5.66
N GLY A 104 -10.57 2.23 6.78
CA GLY A 104 -9.12 2.27 6.90
C GLY A 104 -8.65 2.54 8.31
N TYR A 105 -7.44 3.03 8.44
CA TYR A 105 -6.79 3.29 9.72
C TYR A 105 -6.14 4.66 9.70
N GLN A 106 -6.34 5.43 10.78
CA GLN A 106 -5.79 6.76 10.90
C GLN A 106 -4.26 6.75 11.04
N SER A 107 -3.60 7.81 10.59
CA SER A 107 -2.19 8.02 10.88
C SER A 107 -1.94 8.18 12.38
N LYS A 108 -0.77 7.74 12.84
CA LYS A 108 -0.39 7.77 14.27
C LYS A 108 -0.25 9.17 14.83
N ASP A 109 0.17 10.12 14.00
CA ASP A 109 0.30 11.54 14.39
C ASP A 109 -1.06 12.20 14.62
N LYS A 110 -2.15 11.59 14.12
CA LYS A 110 -3.54 12.10 14.21
C LYS A 110 -3.69 13.54 13.72
N ALA A 111 -2.70 14.02 12.94
CA ALA A 111 -2.75 15.36 12.39
C ALA A 111 -3.90 15.49 11.39
N CYS A 112 -4.73 16.51 11.57
CA CYS A 112 -5.88 16.80 10.71
C CYS A 112 -5.89 18.27 10.24
N THR A 113 -4.77 18.95 10.35
CA THR A 113 -4.65 20.33 9.89
C THR A 113 -3.44 20.46 8.97
N PRO A 114 -3.62 20.81 7.70
CA PRO A 114 -4.91 21.11 7.04
C PRO A 114 -5.68 19.84 6.60
N ILE A 115 -5.06 18.67 6.56
CA ILE A 115 -5.60 17.42 5.99
C ILE A 115 -5.35 16.27 6.96
N CYS A 116 -6.38 15.44 7.21
CA CYS A 116 -6.21 14.17 7.92
C CYS A 116 -5.61 13.11 6.98
N LYS A 117 -4.87 12.17 7.55
CA LYS A 117 -4.32 11.03 6.82
C LYS A 117 -4.87 9.70 7.31
N ALA A 118 -5.12 8.78 6.38
CA ALA A 118 -5.47 7.41 6.66
C ALA A 118 -4.84 6.46 5.64
N ASN A 119 -4.65 5.21 6.03
CA ASN A 119 -4.40 4.11 5.10
C ASN A 119 -5.73 3.44 4.77
N GLY A 120 -6.07 3.34 3.50
CA GLY A 120 -7.31 2.76 3.04
C GLY A 120 -7.23 1.23 2.95
N ARG A 121 -8.22 0.56 3.52
CA ARG A 121 -8.39 -0.89 3.41
C ARG A 121 -9.33 -1.27 2.27
N ASP A 122 -10.54 -0.74 2.30
CA ASP A 122 -11.53 -0.97 1.26
C ASP A 122 -12.38 0.28 1.01
N LEU A 123 -12.99 0.29 -0.16
CA LEU A 123 -13.78 1.38 -0.69
C LEU A 123 -15.11 0.80 -1.20
N THR A 124 -16.21 1.40 -0.78
CA THR A 124 -17.56 1.04 -1.22
C THR A 124 -18.14 2.18 -2.03
N PHE A 125 -18.66 1.85 -3.22
CA PHE A 125 -19.35 2.77 -4.12
C PHE A 125 -20.85 2.87 -3.80
N PRO A 126 -21.57 3.88 -4.35
CA PRO A 126 -23.02 4.04 -4.13
C PRO A 126 -23.85 2.84 -4.63
N ASP A 127 -23.35 2.13 -5.63
CA ASP A 127 -23.98 0.91 -6.17
C ASP A 127 -23.77 -0.35 -5.29
N GLY A 128 -23.09 -0.19 -4.14
CA GLY A 128 -22.79 -1.26 -3.20
C GLY A 128 -21.56 -2.09 -3.53
N ARG A 129 -20.89 -1.85 -4.67
CA ARG A 129 -19.63 -2.52 -4.97
C ARG A 129 -18.57 -2.14 -3.94
N LYS A 130 -17.97 -3.15 -3.30
CA LYS A 130 -16.91 -2.99 -2.33
C LYS A 130 -15.61 -3.55 -2.90
N LEU A 131 -14.60 -2.70 -3.02
CA LEU A 131 -13.32 -3.06 -3.59
C LEU A 131 -12.19 -2.85 -2.59
N PHE A 132 -11.26 -3.80 -2.53
CA PHE A 132 -10.06 -3.65 -1.74
C PHE A 132 -9.14 -2.60 -2.38
N MET A 133 -8.77 -1.55 -1.62
CA MET A 133 -7.92 -0.47 -2.11
C MET A 133 -6.51 -0.48 -1.53
N GLY A 134 -6.24 -1.35 -0.56
CA GLY A 134 -4.90 -1.52 -0.01
C GLY A 134 -3.96 -2.27 -0.95
N SER A 135 -2.71 -2.43 -0.56
CA SER A 135 -1.79 -3.38 -1.19
C SER A 135 -1.53 -4.55 -0.25
N SER A 136 -1.24 -5.72 -0.81
CA SER A 136 -0.85 -6.91 -0.02
C SER A 136 0.40 -6.68 0.84
N GLY A 137 1.12 -5.60 0.57
CA GLY A 137 2.33 -5.20 1.27
C GLY A 137 2.14 -4.07 2.29
N THR A 138 0.96 -3.47 2.42
CA THR A 138 0.76 -2.34 3.36
C THR A 138 0.79 -2.75 4.82
N GLY A 139 0.65 -4.06 5.12
CA GLY A 139 0.61 -4.55 6.51
C GLY A 139 -0.68 -4.20 7.25
N ALA A 140 -1.65 -3.58 6.59
CA ALA A 140 -2.96 -3.36 7.17
C ALA A 140 -3.58 -4.71 7.56
N PRO A 141 -4.13 -4.85 8.78
CA PRO A 141 -4.70 -6.11 9.25
C PRO A 141 -5.80 -6.57 8.30
N LYS A 142 -5.70 -7.78 7.76
CA LYS A 142 -6.77 -8.37 6.93
C LYS A 142 -8.02 -8.66 7.78
N ASP A 143 -7.79 -9.03 9.02
CA ASP A 143 -8.78 -9.48 9.98
C ASP A 143 -8.92 -8.51 11.17
N GLY A 144 -8.39 -7.31 11.04
CA GLY A 144 -8.50 -6.29 12.07
C GLY A 144 -9.97 -6.06 12.38
N ALA A 145 -10.34 -6.27 13.68
CA ALA A 145 -11.66 -5.92 14.15
C ALA A 145 -11.92 -4.45 13.80
N ASP A 146 -12.72 -4.26 12.77
CA ASP A 146 -13.12 -2.96 12.31
C ASP A 146 -14.25 -2.53 13.24
N ALA A 147 -13.94 -1.64 14.19
CA ALA A 147 -14.93 -1.09 15.10
C ALA A 147 -16.10 -0.40 14.38
N SER A 148 -15.98 -0.18 13.07
CA SER A 148 -17.05 0.36 12.21
C SER A 148 -17.94 -0.74 11.62
N GLU A 149 -17.58 -2.01 11.71
CA GLU A 149 -18.47 -3.12 11.38
C GLU A 149 -19.35 -3.40 12.60
N THR A 150 -20.65 -3.11 12.49
CA THR A 150 -21.63 -3.61 13.45
C THR A 150 -21.50 -5.13 13.49
N PRO A 151 -21.36 -5.75 14.66
CA PRO A 151 -21.37 -7.21 14.76
C PRO A 151 -22.61 -7.76 14.06
N LYS A 152 -22.41 -8.71 13.14
CA LYS A 152 -23.50 -9.45 12.53
C LYS A 152 -24.11 -10.40 13.55
#